data_070779ee7cdf603fab3ea73fdd4cbf01
#
_entry.id   070779ee7cdf603fab3ea73fdd4cbf01
#
_cell.length_a   1.000
_cell.length_b   1.000
_cell.length_c   1.000
_cell.angle_alpha   90.00
_cell.angle_beta   90.00
_cell.angle_gamma   90.00
#
_symmetry.space_group_name_H-M   'P 1'
#
loop_
_entity.id
_entity.type
_entity.pdbx_description
1 polymer ?
#
loop_
_entity_poly.entity_id
_entity_poly.type
_entity_poly.pdbx_seq_one_letter_code
_entity_poly.pdbx_strand_id
1 'polypeptide(L)'
;MEADNYKYQRKELELKALLEITQAINENQSEEVLITIFKFTCLVHLNISSLIFYMSKEGGFERRISHGVKTKTPAILLKEAIEEDNGSGTLSIQLQEGYSFSELETYLPVYHKETLLAILFLTRKSKTQDLDIDFTQALANILVVALENKRFSRRQVEQEVFKREVEIASQVQQLLLPSSLPDTEVLKAKVTYIPHSKVGGDYYDLIRGRENKVYFCIADVSGKGMAAALLMSNFQAALRTLLRSNADLETIIHQLNFTLFDTTKGDRFITFFLGEYDFSTKTLRFVNAGHNPPLLFHQQQKQVEYLEAGTTLLGAFETLPFLEIGKRDQLNDFTLHLYTDGLTEAKNPLEEEFGEKRFRDFVEKSQFPDPKEFHYEFMKVIRNFSQDAPLQDDLTLLSLRFH
;
A
#
# COMPACT_ATOMS: atom_id res chain seq x y z
N MET A 1 -59.06 -6.22 32.18
CA MET A 1 -58.28 -5.50 33.21
C MET A 1 -56.94 -6.14 33.54
N GLU A 2 -56.84 -7.43 33.93
CA GLU A 2 -55.52 -8.06 34.20
C GLU A 2 -54.67 -8.24 32.98
N ALA A 3 -55.26 -8.66 31.85
CA ALA A 3 -54.53 -8.80 30.58
C ALA A 3 -54.03 -7.48 29.99
N ASP A 4 -54.79 -6.40 30.17
CA ASP A 4 -54.41 -5.06 29.70
C ASP A 4 -53.29 -4.48 30.57
N ASN A 5 -53.30 -4.72 31.87
CA ASN A 5 -52.25 -4.30 32.79
C ASN A 5 -50.93 -5.02 32.51
N TYR A 6 -50.99 -6.33 32.22
CA TYR A 6 -49.81 -7.12 31.83
C TYR A 6 -49.19 -6.61 30.52
N LYS A 7 -50.04 -6.32 29.51
CA LYS A 7 -49.58 -5.78 28.24
C LYS A 7 -48.94 -4.39 28.38
N TYR A 8 -49.47 -3.57 29.27
CA TYR A 8 -48.93 -2.24 29.56
C TYR A 8 -47.55 -2.34 30.26
N GLN A 9 -47.43 -3.16 31.30
CA GLN A 9 -46.18 -3.39 32.01
C GLN A 9 -45.08 -3.95 31.10
N ARG A 10 -45.42 -4.84 30.16
CA ARG A 10 -44.48 -5.38 29.17
C ARG A 10 -43.96 -4.27 28.26
N LYS A 11 -44.84 -3.44 27.72
CA LYS A 11 -44.47 -2.31 26.86
C LYS A 11 -43.57 -1.29 27.54
N GLU A 12 -43.80 -1.06 28.84
CA GLU A 12 -42.96 -0.20 29.68
C GLU A 12 -41.51 -0.78 29.81
N LEU A 13 -41.39 -2.08 30.03
CA LEU A 13 -40.08 -2.78 30.08
C LEU A 13 -39.35 -2.76 28.75
N GLU A 14 -40.07 -2.97 27.65
CA GLU A 14 -39.52 -2.89 26.31
C GLU A 14 -38.98 -1.47 26.00
N LEU A 15 -39.73 -0.43 26.34
CA LEU A 15 -39.30 0.96 26.17
C LEU A 15 -38.07 1.27 27.04
N LYS A 16 -38.04 0.80 28.28
CA LYS A 16 -36.88 0.98 29.16
C LYS A 16 -35.63 0.31 28.61
N ALA A 17 -35.76 -0.89 28.08
CA ALA A 17 -34.66 -1.63 27.46
C ALA A 17 -34.09 -0.89 26.22
N LEU A 18 -34.95 -0.31 25.38
CA LEU A 18 -34.53 0.54 24.25
C LEU A 18 -33.80 1.78 24.75
N LEU A 19 -34.28 2.42 25.80
CA LEU A 19 -33.60 3.59 26.36
C LEU A 19 -32.22 3.24 26.90
N GLU A 20 -32.09 2.14 27.66
CA GLU A 20 -30.82 1.70 28.23
C GLU A 20 -29.76 1.42 27.13
N ILE A 21 -30.13 0.66 26.08
CA ILE A 21 -29.18 0.36 25.00
C ILE A 21 -28.83 1.62 24.19
N THR A 22 -29.82 2.49 23.93
CA THR A 22 -29.60 3.74 23.17
C THR A 22 -28.74 4.71 23.98
N GLN A 23 -28.96 4.81 25.30
CA GLN A 23 -28.13 5.62 26.19
C GLN A 23 -26.67 5.11 26.19
N ALA A 24 -26.47 3.80 26.34
CA ALA A 24 -25.15 3.19 26.31
C ALA A 24 -24.43 3.43 24.97
N ILE A 25 -25.16 3.44 23.84
CA ILE A 25 -24.63 3.79 22.51
C ILE A 25 -24.19 5.27 22.48
N ASN A 26 -25.05 6.18 22.95
CA ASN A 26 -24.78 7.62 22.98
C ASN A 26 -23.60 7.98 23.90
N GLU A 27 -23.45 7.25 25.02
CA GLU A 27 -22.32 7.37 25.96
C GLU A 27 -21.03 6.69 25.41
N ASN A 28 -21.08 6.15 24.20
CA ASN A 28 -19.97 5.45 23.56
C ASN A 28 -19.40 4.28 24.39
N GLN A 29 -20.26 3.56 25.13
CA GLN A 29 -19.87 2.40 25.94
C GLN A 29 -19.18 1.32 25.07
N SER A 30 -18.35 0.46 25.69
CA SER A 30 -17.62 -0.59 24.96
C SER A 30 -18.54 -1.61 24.28
N GLU A 31 -18.01 -2.34 23.27
CA GLU A 31 -18.76 -3.43 22.62
C GLU A 31 -19.24 -4.47 23.64
N GLU A 32 -18.41 -4.80 24.64
CA GLU A 32 -18.73 -5.77 25.69
C GLU A 32 -19.91 -5.31 26.57
N VAL A 33 -19.97 -4.02 26.89
CA VAL A 33 -21.08 -3.43 27.65
C VAL A 33 -22.37 -3.50 26.84
N LEU A 34 -22.35 -3.12 25.56
CA LEU A 34 -23.53 -3.19 24.68
C LEU A 34 -24.04 -4.63 24.55
N ILE A 35 -23.14 -5.60 24.33
CA ILE A 35 -23.46 -7.03 24.25
C ILE A 35 -24.07 -7.52 25.61
N THR A 36 -23.53 -7.05 26.71
CA THR A 36 -24.04 -7.43 28.07
C THR A 36 -25.42 -6.88 28.32
N ILE A 37 -25.69 -5.62 27.99
CA ILE A 37 -27.03 -5.01 28.08
C ILE A 37 -28.01 -5.78 27.21
N PHE A 38 -27.68 -6.06 25.95
CA PHE A 38 -28.52 -6.83 25.06
C PHE A 38 -28.83 -8.23 25.61
N LYS A 39 -27.81 -8.96 26.05
CA LYS A 39 -27.96 -10.28 26.65
C LYS A 39 -28.90 -10.22 27.88
N PHE A 40 -28.69 -9.26 28.77
CA PHE A 40 -29.50 -9.09 29.95
C PHE A 40 -30.98 -8.80 29.61
N THR A 41 -31.22 -7.90 28.67
CA THR A 41 -32.53 -7.57 28.13
C THR A 41 -33.25 -8.80 27.60
N CYS A 42 -32.58 -9.59 26.74
CA CYS A 42 -33.14 -10.82 26.18
C CYS A 42 -33.58 -11.82 27.28
N LEU A 43 -32.73 -12.05 28.28
CA LEU A 43 -32.94 -13.05 29.30
C LEU A 43 -33.96 -12.62 30.36
N VAL A 44 -33.99 -11.34 30.71
CA VAL A 44 -34.82 -10.84 31.80
C VAL A 44 -36.16 -10.29 31.32
N HIS A 45 -36.18 -9.56 30.21
CA HIS A 45 -37.38 -8.85 29.76
C HIS A 45 -38.12 -9.54 28.61
N LEU A 46 -37.44 -10.38 27.78
CA LEU A 46 -38.03 -10.95 26.56
C LEU A 46 -38.42 -12.43 26.67
N ASN A 47 -38.49 -12.99 27.85
CA ASN A 47 -38.86 -14.40 28.05
C ASN A 47 -37.98 -15.42 27.30
N ILE A 48 -36.68 -15.09 27.11
CA ILE A 48 -35.70 -15.94 26.46
C ILE A 48 -34.93 -16.72 27.52
N SER A 49 -34.83 -18.06 27.37
CA SER A 49 -34.06 -18.94 28.26
C SER A 49 -32.67 -19.24 27.74
N SER A 50 -32.55 -19.37 26.41
CA SER A 50 -31.28 -19.67 25.77
C SER A 50 -31.11 -18.81 24.55
N LEU A 51 -29.89 -18.29 24.36
CA LEU A 51 -29.58 -17.49 23.18
C LEU A 51 -28.13 -17.70 22.72
N ILE A 52 -27.93 -17.67 21.41
CA ILE A 52 -26.64 -17.57 20.76
C ILE A 52 -26.71 -16.41 19.78
N PHE A 53 -25.70 -15.56 19.79
CA PHE A 53 -25.59 -14.45 18.87
C PHE A 53 -24.29 -14.57 18.10
N TYR A 54 -24.40 -14.71 16.78
CA TYR A 54 -23.31 -14.67 15.83
C TYR A 54 -23.28 -13.32 15.13
N MET A 55 -22.09 -12.80 14.93
CA MET A 55 -21.87 -11.54 14.21
C MET A 55 -20.87 -11.73 13.08
N SER A 56 -21.12 -11.09 11.95
CA SER A 56 -20.28 -11.16 10.75
C SER A 56 -18.82 -10.83 11.08
N LYS A 57 -17.92 -11.66 10.54
CA LYS A 57 -16.47 -11.54 10.58
C LYS A 57 -15.91 -12.02 9.24
N GLU A 58 -14.66 -11.68 8.95
CA GLU A 58 -13.97 -12.16 7.76
C GLU A 58 -14.00 -13.70 7.69
N GLY A 59 -14.57 -14.24 6.60
CA GLY A 59 -14.74 -15.68 6.40
C GLY A 59 -15.96 -16.34 7.05
N GLY A 60 -16.83 -15.59 7.77
CA GLY A 60 -18.02 -16.19 8.38
C GLY A 60 -18.67 -15.35 9.48
N PHE A 61 -19.16 -16.03 10.52
CA PHE A 61 -19.82 -15.39 11.65
C PHE A 61 -19.21 -15.88 12.96
N GLU A 62 -18.71 -14.97 13.77
CA GLU A 62 -18.13 -15.24 15.09
C GLU A 62 -19.22 -15.24 16.17
N ARG A 63 -19.19 -16.23 17.05
CA ARG A 63 -20.10 -16.32 18.19
C ARG A 63 -19.72 -15.28 19.26
N ARG A 64 -20.57 -14.29 19.48
CA ARG A 64 -20.38 -13.22 20.47
C ARG A 64 -21.10 -13.48 21.80
N ILE A 65 -22.22 -14.20 21.75
CA ILE A 65 -22.98 -14.62 22.93
C ILE A 65 -23.28 -16.11 22.83
N SER A 66 -23.17 -16.82 23.96
CA SER A 66 -23.72 -18.16 24.16
C SER A 66 -24.23 -18.24 25.60
N HIS A 67 -25.52 -18.51 25.77
CA HIS A 67 -26.14 -18.65 27.08
C HIS A 67 -27.25 -19.71 27.09
N GLY A 68 -27.29 -20.53 28.13
CA GLY A 68 -28.35 -21.49 28.33
C GLY A 68 -28.37 -22.70 27.38
N VAL A 69 -27.36 -22.87 26.54
CA VAL A 69 -27.26 -23.95 25.54
C VAL A 69 -26.29 -25.00 26.04
N LYS A 70 -26.72 -26.29 26.04
CA LYS A 70 -25.95 -27.44 26.51
C LYS A 70 -25.25 -28.15 25.33
N THR A 71 -25.84 -28.09 24.14
CA THR A 71 -25.24 -28.65 22.91
C THR A 71 -24.01 -27.86 22.47
N LYS A 72 -23.05 -28.59 21.89
CA LYS A 72 -21.84 -27.94 21.37
C LYS A 72 -22.20 -27.15 20.11
N THR A 73 -21.88 -25.85 20.12
CA THR A 73 -22.10 -24.96 18.99
C THR A 73 -20.77 -24.40 18.49
N PRO A 74 -20.59 -24.17 17.18
CA PRO A 74 -19.32 -23.67 16.64
C PRO A 74 -18.96 -22.29 17.18
N ALA A 75 -17.68 -22.01 17.40
CA ALA A 75 -17.20 -20.67 17.73
C ALA A 75 -17.26 -19.72 16.53
N ILE A 76 -17.03 -20.30 15.32
CA ILE A 76 -17.15 -19.60 14.04
C ILE A 76 -18.08 -20.44 13.16
N LEU A 77 -19.09 -19.80 12.59
CA LEU A 77 -19.99 -20.37 11.58
C LEU A 77 -19.50 -19.89 10.23
N LEU A 78 -19.05 -20.83 9.37
CA LEU A 78 -18.51 -20.50 8.05
C LEU A 78 -19.59 -19.92 7.15
N LYS A 79 -19.24 -18.98 6.30
CA LYS A 79 -20.19 -18.36 5.36
C LYS A 79 -20.76 -19.39 4.39
N GLU A 80 -19.95 -20.33 3.95
CA GLU A 80 -20.34 -21.41 3.04
C GLU A 80 -21.32 -22.41 3.68
N ALA A 81 -21.41 -22.44 5.03
CA ALA A 81 -22.35 -23.26 5.75
C ALA A 81 -23.77 -22.65 5.83
N ILE A 82 -23.95 -21.43 5.34
CA ILE A 82 -25.20 -20.68 5.39
C ILE A 82 -25.74 -20.51 3.97
N GLU A 83 -26.87 -21.16 3.70
CA GLU A 83 -27.62 -20.97 2.47
C GLU A 83 -28.83 -20.08 2.75
N GLU A 84 -28.92 -18.97 2.03
CA GLU A 84 -30.06 -18.05 2.10
C GLU A 84 -31.08 -18.41 1.02
N ASP A 85 -32.31 -18.71 1.42
CA ASP A 85 -33.41 -18.80 0.49
C ASP A 85 -33.96 -17.40 0.20
N ASN A 86 -33.50 -16.83 -0.90
CA ASN A 86 -33.82 -15.47 -1.36
C ASN A 86 -35.34 -15.22 -1.57
N GLY A 87 -36.18 -16.25 -1.49
CA GLY A 87 -37.63 -16.10 -1.67
C GLY A 87 -38.43 -16.13 -0.38
N SER A 88 -37.94 -16.74 0.69
CA SER A 88 -38.66 -16.95 1.95
C SER A 88 -38.05 -16.22 3.16
N GLY A 89 -36.83 -15.68 3.02
CA GLY A 89 -36.06 -15.12 4.16
C GLY A 89 -35.63 -16.18 5.17
N THR A 90 -35.64 -17.46 4.76
CA THR A 90 -35.25 -18.60 5.59
C THR A 90 -33.76 -18.88 5.42
N LEU A 91 -33.07 -19.17 6.52
CA LEU A 91 -31.68 -19.60 6.49
C LEU A 91 -31.61 -21.13 6.65
N SER A 92 -30.87 -21.79 5.78
CA SER A 92 -30.45 -23.19 5.95
C SER A 92 -28.99 -23.18 6.40
N ILE A 93 -28.70 -23.92 7.50
CA ILE A 93 -27.35 -23.93 8.09
C ILE A 93 -26.84 -25.35 8.14
N GLN A 94 -25.79 -25.62 7.39
CA GLN A 94 -25.10 -26.92 7.39
C GLN A 94 -24.02 -26.93 8.47
N LEU A 95 -24.21 -27.77 9.49
CA LEU A 95 -23.27 -27.92 10.60
C LEU A 95 -22.33 -29.09 10.36
N GLN A 96 -21.07 -28.91 10.77
CA GLN A 96 -20.10 -30.00 10.83
C GLN A 96 -20.51 -31.03 11.91
N GLU A 97 -20.06 -32.27 11.75
CA GLU A 97 -20.33 -33.36 12.69
C GLU A 97 -19.93 -32.99 14.12
N GLY A 98 -20.81 -33.29 15.08
CA GLY A 98 -20.62 -32.97 16.50
C GLY A 98 -21.12 -31.59 16.95
N TYR A 99 -21.62 -30.73 16.06
CA TYR A 99 -22.31 -29.48 16.41
C TYR A 99 -23.82 -29.60 16.19
N SER A 100 -24.60 -28.89 17.00
CA SER A 100 -26.07 -28.91 16.88
C SER A 100 -26.71 -27.61 17.42
N PHE A 101 -27.78 -27.19 16.75
CA PHE A 101 -28.69 -26.13 17.20
C PHE A 101 -30.05 -26.70 17.62
N SER A 102 -30.19 -28.01 17.89
CA SER A 102 -31.44 -28.68 18.18
C SER A 102 -32.16 -28.18 19.44
N GLU A 103 -31.47 -27.51 20.36
CA GLU A 103 -32.06 -26.88 21.57
C GLU A 103 -32.65 -25.49 21.30
N LEU A 104 -32.47 -24.95 20.07
CA LEU A 104 -32.89 -23.61 19.72
C LEU A 104 -34.14 -23.66 18.83
N GLU A 105 -35.18 -22.92 19.24
CA GLU A 105 -36.49 -22.99 18.61
C GLU A 105 -36.65 -22.07 17.42
N THR A 106 -35.93 -20.93 17.43
CA THR A 106 -36.10 -19.87 16.45
C THR A 106 -34.76 -19.19 16.18
N TYR A 107 -34.59 -18.71 14.98
CA TYR A 107 -33.50 -17.81 14.64
C TYR A 107 -34.00 -16.52 13.99
N LEU A 108 -33.28 -15.43 14.20
CA LEU A 108 -33.56 -14.11 13.64
C LEU A 108 -32.33 -13.62 12.89
N PRO A 109 -32.37 -13.53 11.57
CA PRO A 109 -31.29 -12.93 10.78
C PRO A 109 -31.38 -11.42 10.87
N VAL A 110 -30.21 -10.76 10.97
CA VAL A 110 -30.09 -9.32 11.04
C VAL A 110 -29.37 -8.83 9.80
N TYR A 111 -30.09 -8.10 8.95
CA TYR A 111 -29.58 -7.55 7.71
C TYR A 111 -29.30 -6.05 7.80
N HIS A 112 -28.29 -5.60 7.09
CA HIS A 112 -28.14 -4.20 6.71
C HIS A 112 -28.17 -4.12 5.18
N LYS A 113 -29.23 -3.50 4.63
CA LYS A 113 -29.56 -3.59 3.21
C LYS A 113 -29.70 -5.08 2.81
N GLU A 114 -28.89 -5.57 1.88
CA GLU A 114 -28.90 -6.96 1.42
C GLU A 114 -27.82 -7.85 2.08
N THR A 115 -27.05 -7.29 3.05
CA THR A 115 -25.95 -8.03 3.67
C THR A 115 -26.38 -8.57 5.03
N LEU A 116 -26.27 -9.88 5.24
CA LEU A 116 -26.46 -10.53 6.53
C LEU A 116 -25.29 -10.16 7.47
N LEU A 117 -25.60 -9.45 8.56
CA LEU A 117 -24.60 -8.98 9.52
C LEU A 117 -24.57 -9.80 10.81
N ALA A 118 -25.69 -10.39 11.20
CA ALA A 118 -25.74 -11.22 12.40
C ALA A 118 -26.86 -12.25 12.34
N ILE A 119 -26.76 -13.28 13.17
CA ILE A 119 -27.78 -14.32 13.34
C ILE A 119 -27.99 -14.51 14.84
N LEU A 120 -29.21 -14.35 15.30
CA LEU A 120 -29.63 -14.57 16.67
C LEU A 120 -30.46 -15.86 16.75
N PHE A 121 -29.96 -16.86 17.46
CA PHE A 121 -30.68 -18.08 17.78
C PHE A 121 -31.20 -17.98 19.20
N LEU A 122 -32.44 -18.43 19.46
CA LEU A 122 -33.10 -18.30 20.75
C LEU A 122 -34.12 -19.38 21.04
N THR A 123 -34.38 -19.57 22.32
CA THR A 123 -35.43 -20.46 22.85
C THR A 123 -36.24 -19.72 23.92
N ARG A 124 -37.55 -19.90 23.93
CA ARG A 124 -38.47 -19.30 24.90
C ARG A 124 -38.32 -19.93 26.27
N LYS A 125 -38.47 -19.13 27.31
CA LYS A 125 -38.47 -19.64 28.70
C LYS A 125 -39.78 -20.35 29.03
N SER A 126 -40.93 -19.88 28.52
CA SER A 126 -42.25 -20.44 28.73
C SER A 126 -43.03 -20.47 27.41
N LYS A 127 -43.70 -21.60 27.13
CA LYS A 127 -44.58 -21.75 25.94
C LYS A 127 -45.92 -21.01 26.10
N THR A 128 -46.24 -20.58 27.31
CA THR A 128 -47.50 -19.86 27.61
C THR A 128 -47.39 -18.34 27.38
N GLN A 129 -46.17 -17.84 27.19
CA GLN A 129 -45.93 -16.42 26.89
C GLN A 129 -45.34 -16.29 25.48
N ASP A 130 -45.95 -15.44 24.67
CA ASP A 130 -45.47 -15.18 23.35
C ASP A 130 -44.14 -14.37 23.35
N LEU A 131 -43.23 -14.75 22.49
CA LEU A 131 -42.02 -13.99 22.21
C LEU A 131 -42.39 -12.83 21.29
N ASP A 132 -42.03 -11.61 21.67
CA ASP A 132 -42.14 -10.46 20.79
C ASP A 132 -40.93 -10.50 19.79
N ILE A 133 -41.16 -11.16 18.65
CA ILE A 133 -40.15 -11.34 17.61
C ILE A 133 -39.79 -9.97 17.06
N ASP A 134 -40.76 -9.10 16.78
CA ASP A 134 -40.53 -7.78 16.21
C ASP A 134 -39.65 -6.90 17.10
N PHE A 135 -39.95 -6.89 18.39
CA PHE A 135 -39.13 -6.16 19.34
C PHE A 135 -37.72 -6.74 19.48
N THR A 136 -37.60 -8.08 19.55
CA THR A 136 -36.28 -8.76 19.61
C THR A 136 -35.45 -8.47 18.39
N GLN A 137 -36.09 -8.49 17.21
CA GLN A 137 -35.45 -8.14 15.94
C GLN A 137 -34.99 -6.67 15.92
N ALA A 138 -35.83 -5.74 16.37
CA ALA A 138 -35.51 -4.33 16.47
C ALA A 138 -34.31 -4.08 17.41
N LEU A 139 -34.31 -4.72 18.59
CA LEU A 139 -33.22 -4.63 19.56
C LEU A 139 -31.91 -5.20 18.99
N ALA A 140 -31.97 -6.37 18.32
CA ALA A 140 -30.82 -6.96 17.64
C ALA A 140 -30.28 -6.05 16.52
N ASN A 141 -31.16 -5.44 15.73
CA ASN A 141 -30.78 -4.47 14.70
C ASN A 141 -30.03 -3.27 15.29
N ILE A 142 -30.56 -2.68 16.39
CA ILE A 142 -29.91 -1.55 17.07
C ILE A 142 -28.51 -1.94 17.55
N LEU A 143 -28.38 -3.11 18.21
CA LEU A 143 -27.08 -3.61 18.65
C LEU A 143 -26.11 -3.78 17.48
N VAL A 144 -26.53 -4.47 16.42
CA VAL A 144 -25.67 -4.74 15.26
C VAL A 144 -25.20 -3.46 14.60
N VAL A 145 -26.10 -2.50 14.37
CA VAL A 145 -25.74 -1.20 13.80
C VAL A 145 -24.75 -0.46 14.70
N ALA A 146 -24.94 -0.48 16.01
CA ALA A 146 -24.03 0.16 16.97
C ALA A 146 -22.64 -0.50 16.94
N LEU A 147 -22.57 -1.82 16.92
CA LEU A 147 -21.31 -2.56 16.85
C LEU A 147 -20.58 -2.34 15.51
N GLU A 148 -21.31 -2.34 14.39
CA GLU A 148 -20.72 -2.05 13.07
C GLU A 148 -20.21 -0.60 12.96
N ASN A 149 -20.95 0.37 13.49
CA ASN A 149 -20.48 1.77 13.54
C ASN A 149 -19.17 1.91 14.35
N LYS A 150 -19.06 1.21 15.50
CA LYS A 150 -17.83 1.19 16.29
C LYS A 150 -16.65 0.56 15.51
N ARG A 151 -16.89 -0.56 14.84
CA ARG A 151 -15.89 -1.22 14.00
C ARG A 151 -15.44 -0.33 12.85
N PHE A 152 -16.40 0.33 12.20
CA PHE A 152 -16.09 1.26 11.11
C PHE A 152 -15.25 2.45 11.61
N SER A 153 -15.64 3.07 12.73
CA SER A 153 -14.90 4.16 13.35
C SER A 153 -13.48 3.75 13.73
N ARG A 154 -13.31 2.56 14.31
CA ARG A 154 -11.97 2.03 14.66
C ARG A 154 -11.11 1.86 13.41
N ARG A 155 -11.65 1.23 12.35
CA ARG A 155 -10.92 1.05 11.08
C ARG A 155 -10.52 2.40 10.46
N GLN A 156 -11.38 3.41 10.52
CA GLN A 156 -11.05 4.75 10.04
C GLN A 156 -9.88 5.36 10.81
N VAL A 157 -9.88 5.25 12.13
CA VAL A 157 -8.77 5.75 12.97
C VAL A 157 -7.47 5.02 12.65
N GLU A 158 -7.50 3.69 12.54
CA GLU A 158 -6.34 2.87 12.19
C GLU A 158 -5.78 3.25 10.79
N GLN A 159 -6.67 3.46 9.81
CA GLN A 159 -6.28 3.91 8.47
C GLN A 159 -5.65 5.32 8.49
N GLU A 160 -6.19 6.23 9.29
CA GLU A 160 -5.66 7.59 9.39
C GLU A 160 -4.27 7.61 10.09
N VAL A 161 -4.09 6.78 11.13
CA VAL A 161 -2.79 6.60 11.79
C VAL A 161 -1.77 6.03 10.79
N PHE A 162 -2.12 4.95 10.10
CA PHE A 162 -1.25 4.34 9.10
C PHE A 162 -0.88 5.33 7.98
N LYS A 163 -1.87 6.09 7.47
CA LYS A 163 -1.61 7.12 6.46
C LYS A 163 -0.61 8.17 6.94
N ARG A 164 -0.71 8.57 8.20
CA ARG A 164 0.19 9.54 8.82
C ARG A 164 1.60 9.00 9.00
N GLU A 165 1.76 7.73 9.38
CA GLU A 165 3.05 7.05 9.47
C GLU A 165 3.75 6.98 8.10
N VAL A 166 3.00 6.66 7.02
CA VAL A 166 3.52 6.67 5.66
C VAL A 166 3.92 8.09 5.22
N GLU A 167 3.19 9.13 5.62
CA GLU A 167 3.56 10.53 5.33
C GLU A 167 4.88 10.93 6.02
N ILE A 168 5.07 10.53 7.26
CA ILE A 168 6.33 10.77 7.99
C ILE A 168 7.49 10.03 7.30
N ALA A 169 7.30 8.76 6.93
CA ALA A 169 8.31 7.99 6.20
C ALA A 169 8.69 8.64 4.87
N SER A 170 7.71 9.17 4.13
CA SER A 170 7.93 9.93 2.88
C SER A 170 8.79 11.17 3.11
N GLN A 171 8.51 11.95 4.16
CA GLN A 171 9.31 13.13 4.50
C GLN A 171 10.75 12.74 4.84
N VAL A 172 10.97 11.68 5.62
CA VAL A 172 12.31 11.18 5.94
C VAL A 172 13.04 10.72 4.67
N GLN A 173 12.35 10.00 3.77
CA GLN A 173 12.92 9.55 2.51
C GLN A 173 13.37 10.73 1.63
N GLN A 174 12.55 11.78 1.54
CA GLN A 174 12.91 12.98 0.78
C GLN A 174 14.18 13.67 1.28
N LEU A 175 14.51 13.55 2.58
CA LEU A 175 15.76 14.06 3.13
C LEU A 175 17.00 13.27 2.68
N LEU A 176 16.81 12.04 2.19
CA LEU A 176 17.90 11.20 1.65
C LEU A 176 18.28 11.59 0.22
N LEU A 177 17.37 12.21 -0.50
CA LEU A 177 17.60 12.70 -1.87
C LEU A 177 18.34 14.06 -1.82
N PRO A 178 19.07 14.44 -2.88
CA PRO A 178 19.75 15.72 -2.95
C PRO A 178 18.78 16.89 -2.80
N SER A 179 19.01 17.73 -1.79
CA SER A 179 18.20 18.93 -1.55
C SER A 179 18.43 20.03 -2.58
N SER A 180 19.58 20.01 -3.27
CA SER A 180 19.94 20.94 -4.33
C SER A 180 20.84 20.24 -5.35
N LEU A 181 20.69 20.58 -6.61
CA LEU A 181 21.55 20.14 -7.70
C LEU A 181 22.39 21.30 -8.19
N PRO A 182 23.61 21.06 -8.73
CA PRO A 182 24.46 22.10 -9.25
C PRO A 182 23.84 22.84 -10.44
N ASP A 183 24.03 24.15 -10.45
CA ASP A 183 23.67 25.06 -11.53
C ASP A 183 24.86 26.03 -11.70
N THR A 184 25.93 25.50 -12.29
CA THR A 184 27.20 26.21 -12.45
C THR A 184 27.57 26.31 -13.95
N GLU A 185 28.60 27.07 -14.25
CA GLU A 185 29.09 27.19 -15.63
C GLU A 185 29.62 25.87 -16.20
N VAL A 186 30.12 24.97 -15.34
CA VAL A 186 30.75 23.70 -15.81
C VAL A 186 29.79 22.51 -15.72
N LEU A 187 28.79 22.57 -14.84
CA LEU A 187 27.82 21.51 -14.62
C LEU A 187 26.47 22.08 -14.23
N LYS A 188 25.46 21.81 -15.05
CA LYS A 188 24.06 22.05 -14.70
C LYS A 188 23.32 20.75 -14.56
N ALA A 189 22.48 20.64 -13.54
CA ALA A 189 21.68 19.45 -13.29
C ALA A 189 20.22 19.80 -13.00
N LYS A 190 19.33 18.94 -13.48
CA LYS A 190 17.91 18.99 -13.18
C LYS A 190 17.39 17.59 -12.96
N VAL A 191 16.53 17.43 -11.96
CA VAL A 191 15.75 16.21 -11.76
C VAL A 191 14.26 16.53 -11.83
N THR A 192 13.51 15.60 -12.39
CA THR A 192 12.06 15.47 -12.23
C THR A 192 11.83 14.12 -11.59
N TYR A 193 11.26 14.11 -10.39
CA TYR A 193 10.89 12.92 -9.64
C TYR A 193 9.41 13.00 -9.28
N ILE A 194 8.64 12.03 -9.73
CA ILE A 194 7.21 11.92 -9.49
C ILE A 194 6.95 10.52 -8.95
N PRO A 195 6.82 10.36 -7.64
CA PRO A 195 6.56 9.05 -7.07
C PRO A 195 5.15 8.58 -7.39
N HIS A 196 5.00 7.29 -7.71
CA HIS A 196 3.71 6.63 -7.92
C HIS A 196 2.88 6.59 -6.62
N SER A 197 3.53 6.36 -5.51
CA SER A 197 2.92 6.33 -4.18
C SER A 197 3.56 7.40 -3.28
N LYS A 198 3.18 7.44 -1.99
CA LYS A 198 3.76 8.40 -1.04
C LYS A 198 5.25 8.17 -0.78
N VAL A 199 5.72 6.93 -0.90
CA VAL A 199 7.12 6.53 -0.80
C VAL A 199 7.50 5.74 -2.04
N GLY A 200 8.63 6.05 -2.67
CA GLY A 200 9.09 5.43 -3.90
C GLY A 200 10.27 4.48 -3.71
N GLY A 201 10.53 3.66 -4.75
CA GLY A 201 11.73 2.82 -4.86
C GLY A 201 12.91 3.54 -5.50
N ASP A 202 12.63 4.56 -6.31
CA ASP A 202 13.64 5.29 -7.06
C ASP A 202 14.62 6.05 -6.18
N TYR A 203 15.88 6.03 -6.59
CA TYR A 203 16.93 6.81 -5.98
C TYR A 203 17.78 7.48 -7.05
N TYR A 204 18.13 8.72 -6.85
CA TYR A 204 19.11 9.46 -7.64
C TYR A 204 20.02 10.26 -6.71
N ASP A 205 21.26 10.45 -7.14
CA ASP A 205 22.19 11.27 -6.38
C ASP A 205 23.22 11.92 -7.30
N LEU A 206 23.80 13.02 -6.80
CA LEU A 206 24.92 13.69 -7.42
C LEU A 206 25.89 14.13 -6.32
N ILE A 207 27.05 13.48 -6.28
CA ILE A 207 27.97 13.54 -5.17
C ILE A 207 29.30 14.11 -5.66
N ARG A 208 29.76 15.18 -5.02
CA ARG A 208 31.07 15.72 -5.30
C ARG A 208 32.16 14.78 -4.76
N GLY A 209 33.01 14.29 -5.66
CA GLY A 209 34.19 13.50 -5.36
C GLY A 209 35.39 14.37 -4.97
N ARG A 210 36.52 13.70 -4.72
CA ARG A 210 37.84 14.34 -4.58
C ARG A 210 38.44 14.63 -5.96
N GLU A 211 39.49 15.41 -6.01
CA GLU A 211 40.34 15.59 -7.21
C GLU A 211 39.54 16.03 -8.46
N ASN A 212 38.59 16.96 -8.30
CA ASN A 212 37.77 17.49 -9.39
C ASN A 212 36.88 16.46 -10.09
N LYS A 213 36.41 15.46 -9.34
CA LYS A 213 35.47 14.43 -9.81
C LYS A 213 34.06 14.69 -9.34
N VAL A 214 33.09 14.19 -10.09
CA VAL A 214 31.69 14.12 -9.68
C VAL A 214 31.17 12.70 -9.93
N TYR A 215 30.46 12.16 -8.95
CA TYR A 215 29.70 10.92 -9.06
C TYR A 215 28.23 11.25 -9.22
N PHE A 216 27.55 10.48 -10.06
CA PHE A 216 26.11 10.57 -10.24
C PHE A 216 25.53 9.20 -10.45
N CYS A 217 24.31 9.00 -9.97
CA CYS A 217 23.66 7.70 -10.06
C CYS A 217 22.15 7.84 -10.18
N ILE A 218 21.56 6.75 -10.65
CA ILE A 218 20.13 6.49 -10.62
C ILE A 218 19.93 5.02 -10.30
N ALA A 219 18.88 4.70 -9.54
CA ALA A 219 18.55 3.33 -9.18
C ALA A 219 17.03 3.19 -9.08
N ASP A 220 16.55 1.98 -9.33
CA ASP A 220 15.19 1.56 -9.04
C ASP A 220 15.22 0.26 -8.24
N VAL A 221 14.48 0.25 -7.14
CA VAL A 221 14.40 -0.87 -6.20
C VAL A 221 13.20 -1.74 -6.51
N SER A 222 13.42 -3.03 -6.74
CA SER A 222 12.37 -4.00 -7.01
C SER A 222 11.28 -4.01 -5.95
N GLY A 223 10.02 -3.86 -6.39
CA GLY A 223 8.83 -3.78 -5.52
C GLY A 223 8.44 -2.34 -5.22
N LYS A 224 7.36 -2.16 -4.44
CA LYS A 224 6.75 -0.85 -4.20
C LYS A 224 6.51 -0.57 -2.72
N GLY A 225 6.32 0.69 -2.39
CA GLY A 225 5.93 1.14 -1.05
C GLY A 225 7.06 1.08 -0.02
N MET A 226 6.69 0.87 1.25
CA MET A 226 7.60 1.00 2.40
C MET A 226 8.83 0.08 2.32
N ALA A 227 8.67 -1.15 1.82
CA ALA A 227 9.79 -2.10 1.73
C ALA A 227 10.86 -1.64 0.73
N ALA A 228 10.43 -1.14 -0.44
CA ALA A 228 11.34 -0.57 -1.43
C ALA A 228 12.04 0.69 -0.89
N ALA A 229 11.31 1.58 -0.22
CA ALA A 229 11.86 2.79 0.38
C ALA A 229 12.92 2.52 1.46
N LEU A 230 12.72 1.50 2.31
CA LEU A 230 13.71 1.08 3.30
C LEU A 230 14.97 0.51 2.67
N LEU A 231 14.81 -0.32 1.63
CA LEU A 231 15.94 -0.90 0.91
C LEU A 231 16.74 0.19 0.18
N MET A 232 16.04 1.14 -0.46
CA MET A 232 16.64 2.33 -1.06
C MET A 232 17.48 3.13 -0.05
N SER A 233 16.95 3.33 1.16
CA SER A 233 17.65 4.08 2.22
C SER A 233 18.95 3.39 2.65
N ASN A 234 18.92 2.05 2.80
CA ASN A 234 20.11 1.25 3.10
C ASN A 234 21.13 1.31 1.95
N PHE A 235 20.65 1.21 0.72
CA PHE A 235 21.49 1.29 -0.48
C PHE A 235 22.18 2.65 -0.59
N GLN A 236 21.45 3.74 -0.41
CA GLN A 236 21.96 5.10 -0.41
C GLN A 236 23.07 5.29 0.65
N ALA A 237 22.87 4.82 1.87
CA ALA A 237 23.85 4.92 2.93
C ALA A 237 25.13 4.14 2.63
N ALA A 238 25.00 2.91 2.09
CA ALA A 238 26.13 2.09 1.66
C ALA A 238 26.90 2.75 0.53
N LEU A 239 26.22 3.21 -0.54
CA LEU A 239 26.84 3.91 -1.66
C LEU A 239 27.60 5.14 -1.22
N ARG A 240 26.98 6.04 -0.44
CA ARG A 240 27.66 7.26 0.03
C ARG A 240 28.86 6.97 0.91
N THR A 241 28.81 5.89 1.70
CA THR A 241 29.96 5.45 2.53
C THR A 241 31.12 4.99 1.66
N LEU A 242 30.85 4.16 0.64
CA LEU A 242 31.86 3.64 -0.29
C LEU A 242 32.50 4.79 -1.12
N LEU A 243 31.70 5.71 -1.63
CA LEU A 243 32.20 6.88 -2.35
C LEU A 243 33.11 7.77 -1.49
N ARG A 244 32.82 7.94 -0.20
CA ARG A 244 33.65 8.69 0.74
C ARG A 244 34.97 8.00 1.05
N SER A 245 35.00 6.66 1.01
CA SER A 245 36.23 5.87 1.24
C SER A 245 37.18 5.90 0.05
N ASN A 246 36.80 6.54 -1.06
CA ASN A 246 37.57 6.64 -2.29
C ASN A 246 37.80 5.27 -2.95
N ALA A 247 36.87 4.35 -2.78
CA ALA A 247 36.86 3.07 -3.48
C ALA A 247 36.68 3.29 -5.00
N ASP A 248 37.28 2.43 -5.82
CA ASP A 248 37.04 2.44 -7.25
C ASP A 248 35.67 1.88 -7.62
N LEU A 249 35.21 2.14 -8.86
CA LEU A 249 33.87 1.72 -9.30
C LEU A 249 33.65 0.21 -9.17
N GLU A 250 34.67 -0.61 -9.47
CA GLU A 250 34.59 -2.07 -9.39
C GLU A 250 34.32 -2.52 -7.96
N THR A 251 35.12 -2.03 -7.02
CA THR A 251 34.95 -2.30 -5.58
C THR A 251 33.58 -1.84 -5.09
N ILE A 252 33.12 -0.66 -5.49
CA ILE A 252 31.81 -0.13 -5.10
C ILE A 252 30.69 -1.09 -5.54
N ILE A 253 30.68 -1.51 -6.81
CA ILE A 253 29.64 -2.38 -7.35
C ILE A 253 29.63 -3.75 -6.65
N HIS A 254 30.82 -4.36 -6.44
CA HIS A 254 30.90 -5.63 -5.72
C HIS A 254 30.41 -5.53 -4.26
N GLN A 255 30.79 -4.47 -3.55
CA GLN A 255 30.35 -4.27 -2.15
C GLN A 255 28.86 -3.98 -2.03
N LEU A 256 28.28 -3.20 -2.96
CA LEU A 256 26.85 -2.96 -3.01
C LEU A 256 26.08 -4.24 -3.31
N ASN A 257 26.51 -5.03 -4.28
CA ASN A 257 25.91 -6.34 -4.59
C ASN A 257 25.94 -7.27 -3.38
N PHE A 258 27.12 -7.41 -2.74
CA PHE A 258 27.27 -8.24 -1.56
C PHE A 258 26.32 -7.81 -0.43
N THR A 259 26.28 -6.51 -0.13
CA THR A 259 25.43 -5.96 0.93
C THR A 259 23.94 -6.20 0.66
N LEU A 260 23.50 -6.02 -0.59
CA LEU A 260 22.12 -6.27 -1.00
C LEU A 260 21.78 -7.76 -0.90
N PHE A 261 22.61 -8.62 -1.49
CA PHE A 261 22.37 -10.05 -1.48
C PHE A 261 22.36 -10.61 -0.06
N ASP A 262 23.31 -10.20 0.79
CA ASP A 262 23.35 -10.66 2.17
C ASP A 262 22.11 -10.24 2.98
N THR A 263 21.59 -9.05 2.72
CA THR A 263 20.39 -8.51 3.37
C THR A 263 19.11 -9.17 2.87
N THR A 264 18.97 -9.37 1.56
CA THR A 264 17.71 -9.80 0.92
C THR A 264 17.69 -11.28 0.54
N LYS A 265 18.85 -11.96 0.56
CA LYS A 265 19.04 -13.35 0.12
C LYS A 265 18.54 -13.61 -1.30
N GLY A 266 18.59 -12.59 -2.15
CA GLY A 266 18.14 -12.67 -3.54
C GLY A 266 16.66 -12.40 -3.77
N ASP A 267 15.87 -12.19 -2.72
CA ASP A 267 14.42 -11.90 -2.86
C ASP A 267 14.13 -10.50 -3.43
N ARG A 268 15.10 -9.59 -3.34
CA ARG A 268 14.99 -8.21 -3.83
C ARG A 268 16.26 -7.83 -4.56
N PHE A 269 16.12 -7.03 -5.59
CA PHE A 269 17.22 -6.53 -6.40
C PHE A 269 17.05 -5.03 -6.68
N ILE A 270 18.13 -4.43 -7.14
CA ILE A 270 18.15 -3.02 -7.53
C ILE A 270 18.75 -2.93 -8.93
N THR A 271 18.08 -2.24 -9.85
CA THR A 271 18.68 -1.79 -11.08
C THR A 271 19.42 -0.48 -10.78
N PHE A 272 20.66 -0.35 -11.28
CA PHE A 272 21.52 0.74 -10.83
C PHE A 272 22.45 1.22 -11.93
N PHE A 273 22.57 2.53 -12.08
CA PHE A 273 23.60 3.14 -12.88
C PHE A 273 24.47 4.05 -12.03
N LEU A 274 25.79 3.88 -12.12
CA LEU A 274 26.78 4.74 -11.47
C LEU A 274 27.76 5.30 -12.49
N GLY A 275 27.89 6.63 -12.54
CA GLY A 275 28.86 7.34 -13.35
C GLY A 275 29.84 8.16 -12.50
N GLU A 276 31.09 8.22 -12.93
CA GLU A 276 32.16 9.09 -12.43
C GLU A 276 32.67 9.95 -13.59
N TYR A 277 32.61 11.25 -13.46
CA TYR A 277 33.24 12.18 -14.43
C TYR A 277 34.39 12.94 -13.79
N ASP A 278 35.55 12.87 -14.40
CA ASP A 278 36.73 13.60 -14.00
C ASP A 278 36.93 14.82 -14.93
N PHE A 279 36.70 16.01 -14.35
CA PHE A 279 36.85 17.27 -15.09
C PHE A 279 38.28 17.57 -15.54
N SER A 280 39.29 16.99 -14.85
CA SER A 280 40.70 17.25 -15.18
C SER A 280 41.15 16.45 -16.38
N THR A 281 40.73 15.20 -16.50
CA THR A 281 41.03 14.29 -17.61
C THR A 281 39.95 14.26 -18.68
N LYS A 282 38.79 14.84 -18.39
CA LYS A 282 37.59 14.82 -19.24
C LYS A 282 37.17 13.39 -19.61
N THR A 283 37.24 12.52 -18.60
CA THR A 283 36.95 11.11 -18.76
C THR A 283 35.69 10.77 -17.96
N LEU A 284 34.73 10.13 -18.62
CA LEU A 284 33.57 9.48 -18.02
C LEU A 284 33.88 7.99 -17.85
N ARG A 285 33.72 7.48 -16.64
CA ARG A 285 33.68 6.04 -16.32
C ARG A 285 32.31 5.70 -15.75
N PHE A 286 31.78 4.54 -16.10
CA PHE A 286 30.44 4.17 -15.63
C PHE A 286 30.24 2.66 -15.56
N VAL A 287 29.21 2.28 -14.80
CA VAL A 287 28.69 0.91 -14.73
C VAL A 287 27.17 0.98 -14.79
N ASN A 288 26.58 0.20 -15.70
CA ASN A 288 25.15 -0.05 -15.74
C ASN A 288 24.87 -1.44 -15.16
N ALA A 289 24.21 -1.51 -14.02
CA ALA A 289 23.81 -2.75 -13.37
C ALA A 289 22.33 -3.05 -13.65
N GLY A 290 22.04 -3.44 -14.89
CA GLY A 290 20.68 -3.82 -15.32
C GLY A 290 19.65 -2.70 -15.32
N HIS A 291 20.09 -1.43 -15.31
CA HIS A 291 19.20 -0.28 -15.36
C HIS A 291 18.94 0.16 -16.81
N ASN A 292 17.86 0.94 -17.03
CA ASN A 292 17.59 1.56 -18.33
C ASN A 292 18.84 2.34 -18.79
N PRO A 293 19.39 2.06 -19.97
CA PRO A 293 20.65 2.67 -20.39
C PRO A 293 20.52 4.19 -20.51
N PRO A 294 21.33 4.99 -19.78
CA PRO A 294 21.32 6.43 -19.93
C PRO A 294 21.67 6.85 -21.34
N LEU A 295 21.08 7.97 -21.77
CA LEU A 295 21.35 8.60 -23.05
C LEU A 295 22.45 9.65 -22.91
N LEU A 296 23.57 9.44 -23.56
CA LEU A 296 24.64 10.43 -23.72
C LEU A 296 24.40 11.21 -25.01
N PHE A 297 24.06 12.48 -24.92
CA PHE A 297 23.86 13.37 -26.06
C PHE A 297 25.09 14.25 -26.31
N HIS A 298 25.72 14.05 -27.43
CA HIS A 298 26.86 14.85 -27.90
C HIS A 298 26.36 16.14 -28.55
N GLN A 299 26.58 17.29 -27.93
CA GLN A 299 26.03 18.57 -28.38
C GLN A 299 26.51 19.01 -29.75
N GLN A 300 27.77 18.76 -30.04
CA GLN A 300 28.39 19.17 -31.33
C GLN A 300 27.95 18.27 -32.49
N GLN A 301 27.89 16.96 -32.25
CA GLN A 301 27.56 15.96 -33.27
C GLN A 301 26.05 15.74 -33.40
N LYS A 302 25.26 16.18 -32.40
CA LYS A 302 23.83 15.93 -32.29
C LYS A 302 23.49 14.44 -32.39
N GLN A 303 24.29 13.62 -31.73
CA GLN A 303 24.12 12.16 -31.70
C GLN A 303 23.87 11.70 -30.29
N VAL A 304 23.03 10.66 -30.17
CA VAL A 304 22.72 9.97 -28.91
C VAL A 304 23.43 8.63 -28.89
N GLU A 305 24.08 8.34 -27.78
CA GLU A 305 24.71 7.06 -27.46
C GLU A 305 24.06 6.48 -26.19
N TYR A 306 23.86 5.16 -26.16
CA TYR A 306 23.44 4.44 -24.97
C TYR A 306 24.64 4.00 -24.14
N LEU A 307 24.58 4.17 -22.82
CA LEU A 307 25.61 3.73 -21.88
C LEU A 307 25.23 2.39 -21.29
N GLU A 308 25.63 1.29 -21.92
CA GLU A 308 25.21 -0.07 -21.64
C GLU A 308 26.23 -0.89 -20.83
N ALA A 309 27.53 -0.57 -20.90
CA ALA A 309 28.58 -1.35 -20.26
C ALA A 309 28.36 -1.45 -18.74
N GLY A 310 28.46 -2.67 -18.20
CA GLY A 310 28.21 -2.89 -16.79
C GLY A 310 28.09 -4.32 -16.37
N THR A 311 27.05 -4.64 -15.61
CA THR A 311 26.75 -5.96 -15.08
C THR A 311 25.24 -6.20 -15.02
N THR A 312 24.81 -7.34 -14.45
CA THR A 312 23.40 -7.60 -14.15
C THR A 312 22.92 -6.78 -12.94
N LEU A 313 21.62 -6.77 -12.71
CA LEU A 313 21.02 -6.11 -11.55
C LEU A 313 21.65 -6.58 -10.22
N LEU A 314 21.76 -5.65 -9.25
CA LEU A 314 22.42 -5.89 -7.97
C LEU A 314 21.52 -6.61 -6.99
N GLY A 315 22.08 -7.53 -6.20
CA GLY A 315 21.38 -8.25 -5.14
C GLY A 315 20.68 -9.53 -5.58
N ALA A 316 20.58 -9.82 -6.89
CA ALA A 316 19.96 -11.06 -7.39
C ALA A 316 20.90 -12.27 -7.30
N PHE A 317 22.20 -12.06 -7.38
CA PHE A 317 23.22 -13.09 -7.34
C PHE A 317 24.22 -12.81 -6.22
N GLU A 318 24.65 -13.85 -5.50
CA GLU A 318 25.67 -13.71 -4.45
C GLU A 318 26.97 -13.11 -5.04
N THR A 319 27.39 -13.61 -6.20
CA THR A 319 28.54 -13.11 -6.93
C THR A 319 28.10 -12.64 -8.31
N LEU A 320 28.52 -11.44 -8.71
CA LEU A 320 28.24 -10.92 -10.04
C LEU A 320 28.91 -11.80 -11.11
N PRO A 321 28.17 -12.25 -12.14
CA PRO A 321 28.70 -13.16 -13.15
C PRO A 321 29.72 -12.49 -14.09
N PHE A 322 29.65 -11.18 -14.24
CA PHE A 322 30.55 -10.34 -15.03
C PHE A 322 30.48 -8.90 -14.52
N LEU A 323 31.49 -8.09 -14.82
CA LEU A 323 31.49 -6.67 -14.59
C LEU A 323 32.40 -5.98 -15.63
N GLU A 324 31.84 -5.04 -16.36
CA GLU A 324 32.55 -4.21 -17.35
C GLU A 324 32.45 -2.74 -16.94
N ILE A 325 33.59 -2.04 -16.90
CA ILE A 325 33.62 -0.59 -16.68
C ILE A 325 33.61 0.12 -18.01
N GLY A 326 32.50 0.79 -18.33
CA GLY A 326 32.40 1.64 -19.47
C GLY A 326 33.29 2.88 -19.33
N LYS A 327 33.92 3.31 -20.44
CA LYS A 327 34.82 4.48 -20.47
C LYS A 327 34.62 5.31 -21.72
N ARG A 328 34.62 6.64 -21.55
CA ARG A 328 34.64 7.62 -22.63
C ARG A 328 35.69 8.68 -22.30
N ASP A 329 36.70 8.77 -23.14
CA ASP A 329 37.79 9.72 -22.98
C ASP A 329 37.53 11.00 -23.80
N GLN A 330 38.14 12.10 -23.37
CA GLN A 330 38.08 13.40 -24.05
C GLN A 330 36.65 13.91 -24.26
N LEU A 331 35.74 13.55 -23.33
CA LEU A 331 34.34 13.90 -23.43
C LEU A 331 34.12 15.34 -22.97
N ASN A 332 33.67 16.19 -23.87
CA ASN A 332 33.35 17.60 -23.59
C ASN A 332 32.00 17.94 -24.20
N ASP A 333 31.35 18.94 -23.63
CA ASP A 333 30.12 19.53 -24.17
C ASP A 333 29.05 18.50 -24.49
N PHE A 334 28.56 17.81 -23.46
CA PHE A 334 27.58 16.75 -23.56
C PHE A 334 26.48 16.86 -22.52
N THR A 335 25.37 16.16 -22.74
CA THR A 335 24.31 16.00 -21.77
C THR A 335 24.05 14.52 -21.50
N LEU A 336 23.91 14.14 -20.26
CA LEU A 336 23.45 12.82 -19.84
C LEU A 336 22.00 12.90 -19.40
N HIS A 337 21.18 11.96 -19.87
CA HIS A 337 19.82 11.76 -19.42
C HIS A 337 19.71 10.36 -18.80
N LEU A 338 19.56 10.32 -17.48
CA LEU A 338 19.33 9.09 -16.71
C LEU A 338 17.83 9.05 -16.37
N TYR A 339 17.20 7.88 -16.49
CA TYR A 339 15.77 7.75 -16.32
C TYR A 339 15.39 6.36 -15.82
N THR A 340 14.32 6.27 -15.03
CA THR A 340 13.72 4.99 -14.61
C THR A 340 12.65 4.54 -15.60
N ASP A 341 12.27 3.27 -15.52
CA ASP A 341 11.30 2.65 -16.40
C ASP A 341 9.90 3.30 -16.32
N GLY A 342 9.49 3.87 -15.16
CA GLY A 342 8.24 4.63 -15.06
C GLY A 342 8.11 5.78 -16.05
N LEU A 343 9.23 6.28 -16.63
CA LEU A 343 9.19 7.24 -17.74
C LEU A 343 8.77 6.57 -19.05
N THR A 344 9.38 5.44 -19.37
CA THR A 344 9.16 4.72 -20.64
C THR A 344 7.88 3.87 -20.61
N GLU A 345 7.48 3.40 -19.45
CA GLU A 345 6.26 2.62 -19.21
C GLU A 345 5.02 3.51 -18.97
N ALA A 346 5.17 4.84 -18.98
CA ALA A 346 4.03 5.75 -18.89
C ALA A 346 3.02 5.44 -20.01
N LYS A 347 1.77 5.14 -19.65
CA LYS A 347 0.73 4.69 -20.58
C LYS A 347 -0.21 5.79 -21.00
N ASN A 348 -0.70 5.66 -22.23
CA ASN A 348 -1.80 6.46 -22.76
C ASN A 348 -3.17 5.77 -22.46
N PRO A 349 -4.32 6.40 -22.73
CA PRO A 349 -5.64 5.78 -22.56
C PRO A 349 -5.90 4.51 -23.37
N LEU A 350 -5.06 4.21 -24.35
CA LEU A 350 -5.09 2.97 -25.14
C LEU A 350 -4.16 1.88 -24.59
N GLU A 351 -3.63 2.08 -23.38
CA GLU A 351 -2.65 1.18 -22.73
C GLU A 351 -1.32 1.02 -23.48
N GLU A 352 -1.00 1.91 -24.42
CA GLU A 352 0.28 1.92 -25.09
C GLU A 352 1.32 2.64 -24.25
N GLU A 353 2.52 2.05 -24.10
CA GLU A 353 3.65 2.65 -23.41
C GLU A 353 4.30 3.78 -24.22
N PHE A 354 4.86 4.76 -23.52
CA PHE A 354 5.62 5.85 -24.17
C PHE A 354 6.83 5.30 -24.92
N GLY A 355 7.61 4.44 -24.29
CA GLY A 355 8.70 3.69 -24.87
C GLY A 355 10.00 4.49 -25.04
N GLU A 356 11.12 3.78 -25.00
CA GLU A 356 12.47 4.36 -25.14
C GLU A 356 12.68 5.11 -26.47
N LYS A 357 12.07 4.61 -27.54
CA LYS A 357 12.21 5.23 -28.86
C LYS A 357 11.69 6.66 -28.89
N ARG A 358 10.49 6.91 -28.29
CA ARG A 358 9.94 8.28 -28.25
C ARG A 358 10.80 9.20 -27.39
N PHE A 359 11.36 8.68 -26.31
CA PHE A 359 12.27 9.44 -25.45
C PHE A 359 13.56 9.80 -26.20
N ARG A 360 14.22 8.82 -26.83
CA ARG A 360 15.40 9.05 -27.66
C ARG A 360 15.12 10.05 -28.76
N ASP A 361 14.05 9.87 -29.54
CA ASP A 361 13.67 10.77 -30.62
C ASP A 361 13.46 12.22 -30.11
N PHE A 362 12.93 12.39 -28.88
CA PHE A 362 12.82 13.70 -28.29
C PHE A 362 14.17 14.29 -27.91
N VAL A 363 15.08 13.51 -27.33
CA VAL A 363 16.44 13.95 -27.00
C VAL A 363 17.20 14.37 -28.25
N GLU A 364 17.18 13.57 -29.34
CA GLU A 364 17.87 13.86 -30.58
C GLU A 364 17.37 15.14 -31.30
N LYS A 365 16.05 15.38 -31.20
CA LYS A 365 15.42 16.55 -31.85
C LYS A 365 15.38 17.79 -30.93
N SER A 366 15.77 17.63 -29.68
CA SER A 366 15.71 18.70 -28.69
C SER A 366 16.67 19.84 -29.06
N GLN A 367 16.14 21.07 -28.96
CA GLN A 367 16.92 22.30 -29.08
C GLN A 367 17.16 22.96 -27.71
N PHE A 368 16.87 22.27 -26.62
CA PHE A 368 16.94 22.78 -25.26
C PHE A 368 18.25 22.34 -24.59
N PRO A 369 19.30 23.16 -24.63
CA PRO A 369 20.58 22.82 -24.01
C PRO A 369 20.55 22.92 -22.48
N ASP A 370 19.63 23.70 -21.93
CA ASP A 370 19.45 23.82 -20.47
C ASP A 370 18.55 22.69 -19.95
N PRO A 371 19.01 21.92 -18.95
CA PRO A 371 18.23 20.83 -18.38
C PRO A 371 16.85 21.24 -17.84
N LYS A 372 16.68 22.48 -17.35
CA LYS A 372 15.41 22.97 -16.82
C LYS A 372 14.37 23.14 -17.93
N GLU A 373 14.79 23.73 -19.06
CA GLU A 373 13.94 23.89 -20.24
C GLU A 373 13.59 22.54 -20.85
N PHE A 374 14.61 21.65 -20.99
CA PHE A 374 14.41 20.30 -21.48
C PHE A 374 13.34 19.55 -20.66
N HIS A 375 13.46 19.52 -19.33
CA HIS A 375 12.50 18.86 -18.46
C HIS A 375 11.10 19.47 -18.58
N TYR A 376 10.99 20.78 -18.65
CA TYR A 376 9.69 21.45 -18.79
C TYR A 376 8.98 21.05 -20.08
N GLU A 377 9.66 21.07 -21.22
CA GLU A 377 9.09 20.70 -22.51
C GLU A 377 8.84 19.18 -22.61
N PHE A 378 9.75 18.36 -22.10
CA PHE A 378 9.55 16.92 -22.06
C PHE A 378 8.35 16.50 -21.22
N MET A 379 8.15 17.10 -20.06
CA MET A 379 6.99 16.80 -19.21
C MET A 379 5.65 17.22 -19.85
N LYS A 380 5.65 18.19 -20.75
CA LYS A 380 4.46 18.47 -21.58
C LYS A 380 4.18 17.32 -22.56
N VAL A 381 5.23 16.77 -23.18
CA VAL A 381 5.08 15.63 -24.10
C VAL A 381 4.52 14.41 -23.36
N ILE A 382 5.05 14.08 -22.17
CA ILE A 382 4.54 12.98 -21.34
C ILE A 382 3.07 13.22 -20.98
N ARG A 383 2.69 14.39 -20.45
CA ARG A 383 1.30 14.72 -20.08
C ARG A 383 0.36 14.62 -21.28
N ASN A 384 0.76 15.15 -22.43
CA ASN A 384 -0.05 15.06 -23.63
C ASN A 384 -0.23 13.62 -24.12
N PHE A 385 0.79 12.78 -23.96
CA PHE A 385 0.73 11.38 -24.32
C PHE A 385 -0.17 10.59 -23.35
N SER A 386 0.04 10.74 -22.05
CA SER A 386 -0.71 10.02 -21.02
C SER A 386 -2.14 10.56 -20.82
N GLN A 387 -2.44 11.78 -21.30
CA GLN A 387 -3.74 12.44 -21.08
C GLN A 387 -4.13 12.43 -19.60
N ASP A 388 -3.16 12.71 -18.73
CA ASP A 388 -3.29 12.70 -17.26
C ASP A 388 -3.67 11.32 -16.65
N ALA A 389 -3.47 10.22 -17.39
CA ALA A 389 -3.57 8.89 -16.81
C ALA A 389 -2.59 8.74 -15.64
N PRO A 390 -2.96 8.05 -14.55
CA PRO A 390 -2.09 7.87 -13.41
C PRO A 390 -0.84 7.06 -13.80
N LEU A 391 0.31 7.48 -13.28
CA LEU A 391 1.54 6.73 -13.43
C LEU A 391 1.39 5.35 -12.76
N GLN A 392 2.00 4.33 -13.35
CA GLN A 392 2.00 2.97 -12.82
C GLN A 392 3.24 2.67 -11.96
N ASP A 393 4.30 3.46 -12.12
CA ASP A 393 5.53 3.41 -11.33
C ASP A 393 6.12 4.78 -11.07
N ASP A 394 7.17 4.83 -10.23
CA ASP A 394 7.92 6.04 -9.95
C ASP A 394 8.57 6.55 -11.24
N LEU A 395 8.42 7.83 -11.55
CA LEU A 395 9.03 8.45 -12.71
C LEU A 395 10.18 9.33 -12.25
N THR A 396 11.39 8.94 -12.63
CA THR A 396 12.60 9.76 -12.41
C THR A 396 13.29 10.07 -13.73
N LEU A 397 13.59 11.34 -13.93
CA LEU A 397 14.45 11.82 -15.00
C LEU A 397 15.50 12.75 -14.41
N LEU A 398 16.77 12.39 -14.51
CA LEU A 398 17.91 13.19 -14.11
C LEU A 398 18.71 13.60 -15.35
N SER A 399 18.83 14.89 -15.60
CA SER A 399 19.63 15.41 -16.71
C SER A 399 20.81 16.20 -16.19
N LEU A 400 22.01 15.87 -16.70
CA LEU A 400 23.30 16.45 -16.33
C LEU A 400 23.95 17.05 -17.57
N ARG A 401 24.14 18.35 -17.60
CA ARG A 401 24.79 19.09 -18.67
C ARG A 401 26.21 19.47 -18.28
N PHE A 402 27.20 18.93 -18.99
CA PHE A 402 28.63 19.21 -18.83
C PHE A 402 29.12 20.15 -19.94
N HIS A 403 29.87 21.19 -19.58
CA HIS A 403 30.43 22.19 -20.47
C HIS A 403 31.93 22.07 -20.61
#